data_8e083d2b582eeb43c9f9e5f16e644c0b
#
_entry.id   8e083d2b582eeb43c9f9e5f16e644c0b
#
_cell.length_a   1.000
_cell.length_b   1.000
_cell.length_c   1.000
_cell.angle_alpha   90.00
_cell.angle_beta   90.00
_cell.angle_gamma   90.00
#
_symmetry.space_group_name_H-M   'P 1'
#
loop_
_entity.id
_entity.type
_entity.pdbx_description
1 polymer ?
#
loop_
_entity_poly.entity_id
_entity_poly.type
_entity_poly.pdbx_seq_one_letter_code
_entity_poly.pdbx_strand_id
1 'polypeptide(L)'
;AFALKYVDNHREGFKRLGITGEWENPYLTLSPQYVSTIIRVFAEIYQTGAIYRGLKPIYWCPNCETALAEAEVEYADKTSPSIYVKFKAGSPVPGTSGDVYFVIWTTTPWTLPANLAVSVHPDFDYSAIKAGNETYIMSSFLAPTALEAMGITDYETVAKFTGKDLENLTYRHVIFPDKVCPVILGDHVTLDAGTGCVHTAPGHGHEDYVVGMKYGIAPFSPVNKSGVFTNEAGSYAGQFVFKAN
;
A
#
# COMPACT_ATOMS: atom_id res chain seq x y z
N ALA A 1 6.07 -37.36 17.89
CA ALA A 1 6.70 -38.64 17.46
C ALA A 1 7.82 -38.41 16.42
N PHE A 2 7.58 -37.74 15.27
CA PHE A 2 8.57 -37.56 14.20
C PHE A 2 9.84 -36.81 14.68
N ALA A 3 9.71 -35.62 15.25
CA ALA A 3 10.85 -34.83 15.73
C ALA A 3 11.71 -35.57 16.76
N LEU A 4 11.08 -36.26 17.73
CA LEU A 4 11.81 -37.01 18.76
C LEU A 4 12.65 -38.16 18.16
N LYS A 5 12.16 -38.85 17.13
CA LYS A 5 12.94 -39.86 16.39
C LYS A 5 14.24 -39.28 15.82
N TYR A 6 14.18 -38.05 15.29
CA TYR A 6 15.35 -37.40 14.73
C TYR A 6 16.30 -36.84 15.78
N VAL A 7 15.83 -36.51 16.99
CA VAL A 7 16.74 -36.20 18.12
C VAL A 7 17.69 -37.35 18.39
N ASP A 8 17.20 -38.61 18.44
CA ASP A 8 18.03 -39.77 18.67
C ASP A 8 18.98 -39.99 17.49
N ASN A 9 18.51 -39.90 16.26
CA ASN A 9 19.35 -40.02 15.08
C ASN A 9 20.48 -38.97 15.05
N HIS A 10 20.17 -37.72 15.40
CA HIS A 10 21.17 -36.64 15.45
C HIS A 10 22.20 -36.91 16.57
N ARG A 11 21.73 -37.35 17.74
CA ARG A 11 22.61 -37.71 18.87
C ARG A 11 23.67 -38.72 18.46
N GLU A 12 23.26 -39.82 17.84
CA GLU A 12 24.16 -40.83 17.38
C GLU A 12 25.12 -40.34 16.25
N GLY A 13 24.58 -39.53 15.32
CA GLY A 13 25.39 -38.93 14.27
C GLY A 13 26.45 -37.98 14.81
N PHE A 14 26.11 -37.13 15.73
CA PHE A 14 27.05 -36.17 16.35
C PHE A 14 28.10 -36.87 17.23
N LYS A 15 27.70 -37.86 18.02
CA LYS A 15 28.66 -38.70 18.76
C LYS A 15 29.67 -39.37 17.83
N ARG A 16 29.19 -39.90 16.70
CA ARG A 16 30.06 -40.52 15.70
C ARG A 16 31.06 -39.54 15.08
N LEU A 17 30.68 -38.29 14.92
CA LEU A 17 31.55 -37.21 14.43
C LEU A 17 32.55 -36.69 15.49
N GLY A 18 32.50 -37.21 16.71
CA GLY A 18 33.38 -36.78 17.80
C GLY A 18 32.97 -35.45 18.45
N ILE A 19 31.74 -34.97 18.19
CA ILE A 19 31.23 -33.76 18.80
C ILE A 19 30.94 -34.02 20.27
N THR A 20 31.40 -33.13 21.14
CA THR A 20 31.14 -33.21 22.59
C THR A 20 29.90 -32.37 22.94
N GLY A 21 29.11 -32.86 23.89
CA GLY A 21 27.88 -32.18 24.36
C GLY A 21 27.17 -32.96 25.46
N GLU A 22 26.11 -32.39 26.01
CA GLU A 22 25.27 -33.04 27.00
C GLU A 22 24.21 -33.89 26.29
N TRP A 23 24.52 -35.12 26.02
CA TRP A 23 23.72 -36.02 25.18
C TRP A 23 22.49 -36.58 25.91
N GLU A 24 22.55 -36.74 27.23
CA GLU A 24 21.46 -37.31 28.02
C GLU A 24 20.39 -36.33 28.35
N ASN A 25 20.72 -35.03 28.43
CA ASN A 25 19.76 -33.94 28.66
C ASN A 25 19.96 -32.82 27.64
N PRO A 26 19.70 -33.10 26.34
CA PRO A 26 19.94 -32.14 25.26
C PRO A 26 18.98 -30.94 25.36
N TYR A 27 19.43 -29.78 24.90
CA TYR A 27 18.60 -28.60 24.72
C TYR A 27 17.56 -28.83 23.61
N LEU A 28 16.29 -29.00 24.02
CA LEU A 28 15.20 -29.30 23.08
C LEU A 28 14.12 -28.21 23.14
N THR A 29 13.95 -27.47 22.02
CA THR A 29 12.95 -26.41 21.90
C THR A 29 11.50 -26.93 21.92
N LEU A 30 11.31 -28.23 21.69
CA LEU A 30 10.01 -28.90 21.73
C LEU A 30 9.60 -29.39 23.13
N SER A 31 10.47 -29.21 24.16
CA SER A 31 10.14 -29.61 25.53
C SER A 31 9.02 -28.74 26.12
N PRO A 32 8.12 -29.30 26.94
CA PRO A 32 7.06 -28.51 27.60
C PRO A 32 7.59 -27.32 28.41
N GLN A 33 8.75 -27.48 29.05
CA GLN A 33 9.41 -26.44 29.83
C GLN A 33 9.85 -25.28 28.94
N TYR A 34 10.41 -25.58 27.77
CA TYR A 34 10.81 -24.56 26.79
C TYR A 34 9.60 -23.78 26.27
N VAL A 35 8.54 -24.49 25.85
CA VAL A 35 7.30 -23.90 25.35
C VAL A 35 6.64 -23.03 26.43
N SER A 36 6.55 -23.52 27.68
CA SER A 36 5.97 -22.74 28.78
C SER A 36 6.78 -21.47 29.10
N THR A 37 8.11 -21.54 28.97
CA THR A 37 8.97 -20.35 29.13
C THR A 37 8.73 -19.31 28.04
N ILE A 38 8.60 -19.74 26.78
CA ILE A 38 8.23 -18.83 25.69
C ILE A 38 6.91 -18.13 25.97
N ILE A 39 5.88 -18.88 26.35
CA ILE A 39 4.55 -18.33 26.66
C ILE A 39 4.62 -17.35 27.84
N ARG A 40 5.38 -17.67 28.89
CA ARG A 40 5.56 -16.79 30.05
C ARG A 40 6.24 -15.47 29.65
N VAL A 41 7.36 -15.54 28.92
CA VAL A 41 8.07 -14.34 28.46
C VAL A 41 7.19 -13.50 27.52
N PHE A 42 6.44 -14.14 26.63
CA PHE A 42 5.48 -13.44 25.76
C PHE A 42 4.42 -12.70 26.61
N ALA A 43 3.88 -13.35 27.66
CA ALA A 43 2.90 -12.73 28.53
C ALA A 43 3.49 -11.54 29.33
N GLU A 44 4.74 -11.67 29.80
CA GLU A 44 5.45 -10.57 30.47
C GLU A 44 5.61 -9.35 29.53
N ILE A 45 6.02 -9.57 28.29
CA ILE A 45 6.14 -8.50 27.28
C ILE A 45 4.76 -7.92 26.94
N TYR A 46 3.73 -8.74 26.79
CA TYR A 46 2.36 -8.27 26.56
C TYR A 46 1.86 -7.32 27.65
N GLN A 47 2.17 -7.62 28.91
CA GLN A 47 1.77 -6.78 30.06
C GLN A 47 2.44 -5.40 30.04
N THR A 48 3.57 -5.23 29.35
CA THR A 48 4.21 -3.90 29.19
C THR A 48 3.50 -3.01 28.16
N GLY A 49 2.52 -3.54 27.42
CA GLY A 49 1.85 -2.83 26.31
C GLY A 49 2.66 -2.80 25.00
N ALA A 50 3.83 -3.46 24.94
CA ALA A 50 4.67 -3.51 23.74
C ALA A 50 4.08 -4.41 22.63
N ILE A 51 3.15 -5.30 22.99
CA ILE A 51 2.45 -6.17 22.04
C ILE A 51 0.99 -5.75 21.94
N TYR A 52 0.55 -5.44 20.72
CA TYR A 52 -0.83 -5.07 20.44
C TYR A 52 -1.28 -5.65 19.09
N ARG A 53 -2.58 -5.75 18.88
CA ARG A 53 -3.16 -6.17 17.61
C ARG A 53 -3.40 -4.93 16.74
N GLY A 54 -2.83 -4.93 15.55
CA GLY A 54 -3.00 -3.85 14.57
C GLY A 54 -3.14 -4.38 13.15
N LEU A 55 -3.47 -3.48 12.23
CA LEU A 55 -3.50 -3.74 10.78
C LEU A 55 -2.37 -2.94 10.13
N LYS A 56 -1.65 -3.58 9.22
CA LYS A 56 -0.68 -2.94 8.33
C LYS A 56 -0.57 -3.73 7.02
N PRO A 57 -0.17 -3.13 5.90
CA PRO A 57 0.15 -3.86 4.68
C PRO A 57 1.29 -4.85 4.92
N ILE A 58 1.16 -6.04 4.36
CA ILE A 58 2.18 -7.09 4.39
C ILE A 58 2.26 -7.77 3.02
N TYR A 59 3.40 -8.39 2.72
CA TYR A 59 3.49 -9.28 1.58
C TYR A 59 2.61 -10.52 1.81
N TRP A 60 1.81 -10.85 0.81
CA TRP A 60 0.82 -11.92 0.90
C TRP A 60 0.81 -12.78 -0.36
N CYS A 61 0.87 -14.09 -0.20
CA CYS A 61 0.71 -15.03 -1.31
C CYS A 61 -0.75 -15.52 -1.38
N PRO A 62 -1.53 -15.15 -2.43
CA PRO A 62 -2.91 -15.58 -2.56
C PRO A 62 -3.08 -17.07 -2.88
N ASN A 63 -2.04 -17.73 -3.42
CA ASN A 63 -2.06 -19.16 -3.70
C ASN A 63 -1.84 -20.00 -2.43
N CYS A 64 -0.88 -19.57 -1.58
CA CYS A 64 -0.59 -20.24 -0.32
C CYS A 64 -1.49 -19.75 0.82
N GLU A 65 -2.21 -18.64 0.61
CA GLU A 65 -3.03 -17.93 1.60
C GLU A 65 -2.24 -17.65 2.90
N THR A 66 -1.02 -17.16 2.75
CA THR A 66 -0.11 -16.88 3.86
C THR A 66 0.66 -15.57 3.67
N ALA A 67 1.05 -14.95 4.79
CA ALA A 67 2.00 -13.85 4.79
C ALA A 67 3.39 -14.35 4.38
N LEU A 68 4.15 -13.48 3.74
CA LEU A 68 5.54 -13.73 3.34
C LEU A 68 6.47 -12.84 4.16
N ALA A 69 7.59 -13.40 4.63
CA ALA A 69 8.71 -12.61 5.09
C ALA A 69 9.40 -11.96 3.89
N GLU A 70 10.14 -10.86 4.11
CA GLU A 70 10.84 -10.16 3.04
C GLU A 70 11.81 -11.07 2.26
N ALA A 71 12.50 -11.96 2.96
CA ALA A 71 13.41 -12.95 2.37
C ALA A 71 12.72 -14.04 1.51
N GLU A 72 11.40 -14.15 1.59
CA GLU A 72 10.60 -15.11 0.80
C GLU A 72 10.01 -14.45 -0.47
N VAL A 73 10.23 -13.15 -0.64
CA VAL A 73 9.75 -12.39 -1.81
C VAL A 73 10.78 -12.45 -2.92
N GLU A 74 10.37 -12.97 -4.08
CA GLU A 74 11.19 -12.97 -5.28
C GLU A 74 10.67 -11.91 -6.26
N TYR A 75 11.59 -11.14 -6.84
CA TYR A 75 11.28 -10.09 -7.81
C TYR A 75 11.53 -10.59 -9.23
N ALA A 76 10.61 -10.32 -10.14
CA ALA A 76 10.72 -10.62 -11.55
C ALA A 76 10.12 -9.50 -12.39
N ASP A 77 10.64 -9.33 -13.60
CA ASP A 77 10.09 -8.39 -14.57
C ASP A 77 8.66 -8.78 -14.95
N LYS A 78 7.74 -7.81 -14.87
CA LYS A 78 6.34 -8.01 -15.21
C LYS A 78 5.82 -6.81 -16.00
N THR A 79 5.17 -7.08 -17.13
CA THR A 79 4.41 -6.06 -17.85
C THR A 79 3.08 -5.83 -17.14
N SER A 80 2.77 -4.57 -16.85
CA SER A 80 1.55 -4.13 -16.17
C SER A 80 0.91 -2.99 -16.97
N PRO A 81 -0.43 -2.86 -16.97
CA PRO A 81 -1.08 -1.69 -17.55
C PRO A 81 -0.66 -0.42 -16.78
N SER A 82 -0.50 0.67 -17.54
CA SER A 82 -0.18 1.99 -17.01
C SER A 82 -1.31 2.93 -17.40
N ILE A 83 -1.96 3.54 -16.41
CA ILE A 83 -3.13 4.40 -16.64
C ILE A 83 -3.04 5.72 -15.91
N TYR A 84 -3.61 6.75 -16.51
CA TYR A 84 -3.93 8.02 -15.88
C TYR A 84 -5.40 8.02 -15.45
N VAL A 85 -5.68 8.44 -14.22
CA VAL A 85 -7.04 8.44 -13.67
C VAL A 85 -7.39 9.82 -13.14
N LYS A 86 -8.57 10.32 -13.51
CA LYS A 86 -9.11 11.61 -13.10
C LYS A 86 -10.02 11.44 -11.89
N PHE A 87 -9.68 12.07 -10.77
CA PHE A 87 -10.54 12.17 -9.60
C PHE A 87 -11.18 13.55 -9.53
N LYS A 88 -12.50 13.64 -9.73
CA LYS A 88 -13.20 14.91 -9.74
C LYS A 88 -13.08 15.61 -8.39
N ALA A 89 -12.68 16.88 -8.38
CA ALA A 89 -12.62 17.68 -7.17
C ALA A 89 -14.00 17.72 -6.48
N GLY A 90 -14.01 17.48 -5.19
CA GLY A 90 -15.20 17.50 -4.33
C GLY A 90 -15.40 18.85 -3.64
N SER A 91 -14.33 19.63 -3.53
CA SER A 91 -14.32 21.00 -3.02
C SER A 91 -13.86 21.99 -4.10
N PRO A 92 -14.24 23.26 -4.01
CA PRO A 92 -13.70 24.29 -4.90
C PRO A 92 -12.17 24.37 -4.82
N VAL A 93 -11.51 24.43 -5.99
CA VAL A 93 -10.06 24.67 -6.09
C VAL A 93 -9.84 26.14 -6.42
N PRO A 94 -9.08 26.90 -5.61
CA PRO A 94 -8.90 28.34 -5.82
C PRO A 94 -8.35 28.67 -7.23
N GLY A 95 -8.85 29.74 -7.85
CA GLY A 95 -8.39 30.17 -9.17
C GLY A 95 -8.81 29.29 -10.34
N THR A 96 -9.69 28.33 -10.14
CA THR A 96 -10.23 27.44 -11.17
C THR A 96 -11.73 27.60 -11.34
N SER A 97 -12.25 27.15 -12.47
CA SER A 97 -13.69 27.12 -12.78
C SER A 97 -14.05 25.88 -13.60
N GLY A 98 -15.31 25.46 -13.54
CA GLY A 98 -15.79 24.28 -14.26
C GLY A 98 -15.39 22.95 -13.59
N ASP A 99 -15.21 21.92 -14.37
CA ASP A 99 -14.85 20.58 -13.91
C ASP A 99 -13.35 20.47 -13.66
N VAL A 100 -12.99 20.30 -12.37
CA VAL A 100 -11.60 20.18 -11.91
C VAL A 100 -11.32 18.74 -11.46
N TYR A 101 -10.14 18.23 -11.82
CA TYR A 101 -9.74 16.88 -11.52
C TYR A 101 -8.30 16.81 -10.98
N PHE A 102 -8.09 16.06 -9.93
CA PHE A 102 -6.76 15.57 -9.57
C PHE A 102 -6.42 14.38 -10.47
N VAL A 103 -5.29 14.42 -11.16
CA VAL A 103 -4.87 13.34 -12.06
C VAL A 103 -3.77 12.55 -11.41
N ILE A 104 -4.00 11.25 -11.23
CA ILE A 104 -2.98 10.31 -10.75
C ILE A 104 -2.52 9.41 -11.91
N TRP A 105 -1.36 8.79 -11.72
CA TRP A 105 -0.85 7.73 -12.57
C TRP A 105 -0.60 6.48 -11.73
N THR A 106 -0.94 5.31 -12.28
CA THR A 106 -0.70 4.04 -11.59
C THR A 106 -0.40 2.92 -12.57
N THR A 107 0.46 1.99 -12.17
CA THR A 107 0.70 0.70 -12.81
C THR A 107 -0.04 -0.45 -12.10
N THR A 108 -0.83 -0.14 -11.09
CA THR A 108 -1.53 -1.13 -10.24
C THR A 108 -3.02 -0.75 -10.11
N PRO A 109 -3.79 -0.75 -11.21
CA PRO A 109 -5.19 -0.29 -11.21
C PRO A 109 -6.11 -1.03 -10.24
N TRP A 110 -5.84 -2.29 -9.97
CA TRP A 110 -6.65 -3.11 -9.05
C TRP A 110 -6.70 -2.59 -7.61
N THR A 111 -5.82 -1.67 -7.21
CA THR A 111 -5.86 -1.05 -5.89
C THR A 111 -6.83 0.14 -5.80
N LEU A 112 -7.36 0.63 -6.93
CA LEU A 112 -8.29 1.75 -6.97
C LEU A 112 -9.55 1.59 -6.08
N PRO A 113 -10.18 0.40 -5.97
CA PRO A 113 -11.29 0.22 -5.03
C PRO A 113 -10.95 0.52 -3.57
N ALA A 114 -9.67 0.39 -3.21
CA ALA A 114 -9.15 0.67 -1.87
C ALA A 114 -8.65 2.11 -1.68
N ASN A 115 -8.82 2.98 -2.69
CA ASN A 115 -8.41 4.38 -2.58
C ASN A 115 -9.10 5.09 -1.41
N LEU A 116 -8.30 5.82 -0.61
CA LEU A 116 -8.78 6.60 0.54
C LEU A 116 -8.27 8.04 0.55
N ALA A 117 -7.19 8.33 -0.20
CA ALA A 117 -6.65 9.67 -0.33
C ALA A 117 -5.89 9.84 -1.65
N VAL A 118 -5.60 11.08 -2.01
CA VAL A 118 -4.57 11.45 -2.98
C VAL A 118 -3.48 12.19 -2.21
N SER A 119 -2.24 11.70 -2.29
CA SER A 119 -1.07 12.32 -1.68
C SER A 119 -0.38 13.28 -2.65
N VAL A 120 0.02 14.45 -2.15
CA VAL A 120 0.84 15.45 -2.83
C VAL A 120 2.04 15.80 -1.97
N HIS A 121 3.17 16.19 -2.57
CA HIS A 121 4.34 16.59 -1.81
C HIS A 121 4.17 18.02 -1.30
N PRO A 122 4.47 18.33 -0.01
CA PRO A 122 4.22 19.64 0.57
C PRO A 122 4.96 20.80 -0.13
N ASP A 123 6.16 20.55 -0.61
CA ASP A 123 7.07 21.58 -1.12
C ASP A 123 7.20 21.56 -2.67
N PHE A 124 6.42 20.73 -3.38
CA PHE A 124 6.41 20.76 -4.84
C PHE A 124 5.40 21.78 -5.37
N ASP A 125 5.71 22.29 -6.56
CA ASP A 125 4.82 23.16 -7.31
C ASP A 125 3.79 22.34 -8.10
N TYR A 126 2.54 22.71 -7.99
CA TYR A 126 1.40 22.15 -8.71
C TYR A 126 0.75 23.22 -9.58
N SER A 127 0.19 22.77 -10.69
CA SER A 127 -0.55 23.64 -11.64
C SER A 127 -1.97 23.15 -11.85
N ALA A 128 -2.88 24.09 -11.92
CA ALA A 128 -4.19 23.85 -12.53
C ALA A 128 -4.05 24.13 -14.03
N ILE A 129 -4.29 23.11 -14.83
CA ILE A 129 -4.07 23.13 -16.29
C ILE A 129 -5.39 22.89 -16.98
N LYS A 130 -5.86 23.93 -17.66
CA LYS A 130 -7.09 23.87 -18.43
C LYS A 130 -6.84 23.33 -19.82
N ALA A 131 -7.60 22.30 -20.19
CA ALA A 131 -7.61 21.70 -21.52
C ALA A 131 -9.07 21.50 -21.95
N GLY A 132 -9.52 22.28 -22.90
CA GLY A 132 -10.93 22.32 -23.28
C GLY A 132 -11.84 22.76 -22.13
N ASN A 133 -12.78 21.89 -21.76
CA ASN A 133 -13.75 22.16 -20.66
C ASN A 133 -13.32 21.62 -19.29
N GLU A 134 -12.20 20.93 -19.22
CA GLU A 134 -11.70 20.30 -17.97
C GLU A 134 -10.42 21.00 -17.50
N THR A 135 -10.21 20.98 -16.17
CA THR A 135 -8.99 21.47 -15.53
C THR A 135 -8.34 20.34 -14.73
N TYR A 136 -7.06 20.14 -14.93
CA TYR A 136 -6.27 19.08 -14.33
C TYR A 136 -5.29 19.63 -13.30
N ILE A 137 -5.27 19.05 -12.10
CA ILE A 137 -4.30 19.36 -11.06
C ILE A 137 -3.22 18.29 -11.09
N MET A 138 -1.97 18.71 -11.32
CA MET A 138 -0.79 17.87 -11.29
C MET A 138 0.47 18.70 -11.03
N SER A 139 1.60 18.06 -10.71
CA SER A 139 2.87 18.74 -10.54
C SER A 139 3.24 19.56 -11.78
N SER A 140 3.67 20.80 -11.57
CA SER A 140 4.10 21.69 -12.64
C SER A 140 5.27 21.11 -13.45
N PHE A 141 6.13 20.34 -12.78
CA PHE A 141 7.29 19.69 -13.40
C PHE A 141 6.92 18.53 -14.32
N LEU A 142 6.00 17.66 -13.85
CA LEU A 142 5.59 16.46 -14.60
C LEU A 142 4.48 16.72 -15.62
N ALA A 143 3.79 17.85 -15.52
CA ALA A 143 2.64 18.17 -16.36
C ALA A 143 2.89 18.06 -17.87
N PRO A 144 3.98 18.58 -18.45
CA PRO A 144 4.20 18.48 -19.90
C PRO A 144 4.25 17.02 -20.38
N THR A 145 5.00 16.17 -19.68
CA THR A 145 5.15 14.74 -20.03
C THR A 145 3.85 13.97 -19.82
N ALA A 146 3.13 14.25 -18.74
CA ALA A 146 1.86 13.60 -18.45
C ALA A 146 0.77 13.97 -19.46
N LEU A 147 0.68 15.25 -19.85
CA LEU A 147 -0.29 15.73 -20.85
C LEU A 147 0.01 15.17 -22.23
N GLU A 148 1.29 15.10 -22.63
CA GLU A 148 1.70 14.45 -23.88
C GLU A 148 1.28 12.97 -23.90
N ALA A 149 1.53 12.24 -22.83
CA ALA A 149 1.13 10.83 -22.68
C ALA A 149 -0.40 10.64 -22.69
N MET A 150 -1.16 11.63 -22.23
CA MET A 150 -2.62 11.68 -22.29
C MET A 150 -3.15 12.14 -23.65
N GLY A 151 -2.28 12.53 -24.61
CA GLY A 151 -2.64 13.04 -25.92
C GLY A 151 -3.21 14.47 -25.91
N ILE A 152 -2.91 15.25 -24.87
CA ILE A 152 -3.38 16.63 -24.68
C ILE A 152 -2.26 17.59 -25.11
N THR A 153 -2.47 18.30 -26.21
CA THR A 153 -1.48 19.23 -26.78
C THR A 153 -1.86 20.71 -26.68
N ASP A 154 -3.15 20.99 -26.50
CA ASP A 154 -3.68 22.36 -26.36
C ASP A 154 -4.15 22.56 -24.92
N TYR A 155 -3.41 23.34 -24.16
CA TYR A 155 -3.68 23.60 -22.76
C TYR A 155 -3.08 24.92 -22.26
N GLU A 156 -3.63 25.45 -21.19
CA GLU A 156 -3.12 26.64 -20.50
C GLU A 156 -3.05 26.42 -18.98
N THR A 157 -2.03 27.00 -18.34
CA THR A 157 -1.96 27.02 -16.87
C THR A 157 -2.80 28.19 -16.33
N VAL A 158 -3.85 27.86 -15.58
CA VAL A 158 -4.79 28.88 -15.05
C VAL A 158 -4.54 29.24 -13.59
N ALA A 159 -3.90 28.35 -12.81
CA ALA A 159 -3.48 28.63 -11.44
C ALA A 159 -2.25 27.81 -11.04
N LYS A 160 -1.55 28.25 -9.99
CA LYS A 160 -0.40 27.55 -9.41
C LYS A 160 -0.57 27.45 -7.90
N PHE A 161 -0.05 26.36 -7.33
CA PHE A 161 -0.12 26.01 -5.92
C PHE A 161 1.19 25.43 -5.45
N THR A 162 1.46 25.47 -4.15
CA THR A 162 2.30 24.49 -3.48
C THR A 162 1.47 23.29 -3.05
N GLY A 163 2.09 22.14 -2.78
CA GLY A 163 1.32 21.01 -2.24
C GLY A 163 0.56 21.36 -0.95
N LYS A 164 1.12 22.24 -0.11
CA LYS A 164 0.46 22.73 1.11
C LYS A 164 -0.86 23.45 0.84
N ASP A 165 -0.97 24.15 -0.29
CA ASP A 165 -2.22 24.84 -0.67
C ASP A 165 -3.33 23.85 -1.09
N LEU A 166 -2.94 22.62 -1.45
CA LEU A 166 -3.87 21.57 -1.86
C LEU A 166 -4.31 20.67 -0.68
N GLU A 167 -3.66 20.77 0.47
CA GLU A 167 -3.98 19.99 1.66
C GLU A 167 -5.42 20.23 2.11
N ASN A 168 -6.11 19.16 2.50
CA ASN A 168 -7.52 19.15 2.92
C ASN A 168 -8.54 19.53 1.83
N LEU A 169 -8.13 19.78 0.58
CA LEU A 169 -9.07 19.70 -0.52
C LEU A 169 -9.63 18.29 -0.63
N THR A 170 -10.79 18.16 -1.25
CA THR A 170 -11.45 16.87 -1.37
C THR A 170 -11.68 16.50 -2.83
N TYR A 171 -11.85 15.21 -3.07
CA TYR A 171 -12.25 14.69 -4.38
C TYR A 171 -13.29 13.57 -4.22
N ARG A 172 -14.00 13.26 -5.30
CA ARG A 172 -14.92 12.13 -5.37
C ARG A 172 -14.19 10.90 -5.85
N HIS A 173 -14.43 9.78 -5.17
CA HIS A 173 -13.83 8.48 -5.53
C HIS A 173 -14.28 8.05 -6.94
N VAL A 174 -13.36 7.56 -7.76
CA VAL A 174 -13.64 7.25 -9.18
C VAL A 174 -14.60 6.08 -9.38
N ILE A 175 -14.59 5.08 -8.47
CA ILE A 175 -15.48 3.91 -8.52
C ILE A 175 -16.74 4.13 -7.67
N PHE A 176 -16.62 4.87 -6.57
CA PHE A 176 -17.71 5.15 -5.61
C PHE A 176 -17.97 6.66 -5.54
N PRO A 177 -18.68 7.27 -6.50
CA PRO A 177 -18.79 8.74 -6.62
C PRO A 177 -19.38 9.45 -5.40
N ASP A 178 -20.16 8.74 -4.59
CA ASP A 178 -20.71 9.28 -3.33
C ASP A 178 -19.67 9.37 -2.21
N LYS A 179 -18.56 8.65 -2.33
CA LYS A 179 -17.47 8.68 -1.38
C LYS A 179 -16.57 9.88 -1.66
N VAL A 180 -16.44 10.75 -0.67
CA VAL A 180 -15.54 11.90 -0.70
C VAL A 180 -14.28 11.58 0.07
N CYS A 181 -13.12 11.80 -0.55
CA CYS A 181 -11.80 11.51 0.01
C CYS A 181 -10.94 12.76 0.06
N PRO A 182 -9.99 12.87 0.99
CA PRO A 182 -9.11 14.03 1.14
C PRO A 182 -7.89 13.99 0.23
N VAL A 183 -7.37 15.16 -0.09
CA VAL A 183 -5.98 15.37 -0.53
C VAL A 183 -5.12 15.57 0.73
N ILE A 184 -4.03 14.83 0.82
CA ILE A 184 -3.13 14.80 1.97
C ILE A 184 -1.68 15.07 1.57
N LEU A 185 -0.83 15.46 2.52
CA LEU A 185 0.60 15.66 2.27
C LEU A 185 1.37 14.37 2.52
N GLY A 186 2.31 14.04 1.60
CA GLY A 186 3.16 12.87 1.70
C GLY A 186 4.56 13.12 1.14
N ASP A 187 5.57 12.97 1.98
CA ASP A 187 6.99 13.15 1.61
C ASP A 187 7.51 12.05 0.66
N HIS A 188 6.75 10.95 0.51
CA HIS A 188 7.05 9.84 -0.41
C HIS A 188 6.72 10.14 -1.88
N VAL A 189 5.99 11.23 -2.15
CA VAL A 189 5.68 11.66 -3.52
C VAL A 189 6.96 12.15 -4.19
N THR A 190 7.28 11.62 -5.38
CA THR A 190 8.47 11.97 -6.15
C THR A 190 8.12 12.63 -7.48
N LEU A 191 9.13 13.13 -8.19
CA LEU A 191 9.01 13.73 -9.52
C LEU A 191 9.67 12.85 -10.60
N ASP A 192 9.91 11.57 -10.33
CA ASP A 192 10.56 10.66 -11.27
C ASP A 192 9.63 10.21 -12.39
N ALA A 193 8.34 10.07 -12.09
CA ALA A 193 7.31 9.64 -13.04
C ALA A 193 5.90 10.04 -12.57
N GLY A 194 4.92 9.91 -13.47
CA GLY A 194 3.50 10.10 -13.17
C GLY A 194 3.06 11.55 -13.24
N THR A 195 2.37 12.03 -12.22
CA THR A 195 1.71 13.34 -12.19
C THR A 195 2.07 14.19 -10.96
N GLY A 196 2.81 13.63 -10.00
CA GLY A 196 3.03 14.26 -8.69
C GLY A 196 1.82 14.21 -7.76
N CYS A 197 0.69 13.64 -8.19
CA CYS A 197 -0.44 13.25 -7.37
C CYS A 197 -0.45 11.74 -7.26
N VAL A 198 -0.39 11.18 -6.05
CA VAL A 198 -0.27 9.74 -5.81
C VAL A 198 -1.57 9.19 -5.23
N HIS A 199 -2.16 8.21 -5.92
CA HIS A 199 -3.23 7.39 -5.38
C HIS A 199 -2.78 6.70 -4.10
N THR A 200 -3.51 6.88 -3.02
CA THR A 200 -3.14 6.41 -1.68
C THR A 200 -4.14 5.37 -1.18
N ALA A 201 -3.65 4.15 -0.98
CA ALA A 201 -4.42 3.00 -0.48
C ALA A 201 -3.72 2.36 0.74
N PRO A 202 -3.97 2.84 1.97
CA PRO A 202 -3.27 2.42 3.19
C PRO A 202 -3.34 0.93 3.52
N GLY A 203 -4.26 0.19 2.90
CA GLY A 203 -4.34 -1.28 3.02
C GLY A 203 -3.42 -2.04 2.08
N HIS A 204 -2.76 -1.38 1.10
CA HIS A 204 -1.97 -2.02 0.04
C HIS A 204 -0.52 -1.53 -0.06
N GLY A 205 -0.25 -0.26 0.26
CA GLY A 205 1.09 0.33 0.21
C GLY A 205 1.65 0.62 1.60
N HIS A 206 2.97 0.41 1.80
CA HIS A 206 3.60 0.73 3.10
C HIS A 206 3.67 2.24 3.35
N GLU A 207 4.11 3.01 2.35
CA GLU A 207 4.16 4.47 2.41
C GLU A 207 2.75 5.04 2.57
N ASP A 208 1.76 4.49 1.86
CA ASP A 208 0.36 4.87 1.97
C ASP A 208 -0.19 4.63 3.39
N TYR A 209 0.20 3.50 4.00
CA TYR A 209 -0.16 3.20 5.38
C TYR A 209 0.46 4.21 6.35
N VAL A 210 1.75 4.51 6.20
CA VAL A 210 2.45 5.44 7.10
C VAL A 210 1.84 6.85 7.00
N VAL A 211 1.59 7.35 5.79
CA VAL A 211 0.98 8.66 5.61
C VAL A 211 -0.50 8.66 6.03
N GLY A 212 -1.24 7.60 5.71
CA GLY A 212 -2.64 7.45 6.11
C GLY A 212 -2.82 7.49 7.63
N MET A 213 -1.95 6.82 8.38
CA MET A 213 -1.99 6.85 9.85
C MET A 213 -1.75 8.25 10.43
N LYS A 214 -0.92 9.10 9.80
CA LYS A 214 -0.72 10.51 10.22
C LYS A 214 -2.03 11.31 10.11
N TYR A 215 -2.88 10.99 9.14
CA TYR A 215 -4.18 11.64 8.90
C TYR A 215 -5.37 10.88 9.52
N GLY A 216 -5.13 9.86 10.34
CA GLY A 216 -6.19 9.06 10.96
C GLY A 216 -6.99 8.20 9.98
N ILE A 217 -6.45 7.94 8.79
CA ILE A 217 -7.06 7.10 7.77
C ILE A 217 -6.72 5.64 8.05
N ALA A 218 -7.71 4.87 8.50
CA ALA A 218 -7.52 3.44 8.79
C ALA A 218 -7.23 2.65 7.50
N PRO A 219 -6.35 1.63 7.55
CA PRO A 219 -6.09 0.77 6.40
C PRO A 219 -7.35 -0.02 6.00
N PHE A 220 -7.65 -0.01 4.70
CA PHE A 220 -8.78 -0.71 4.12
C PHE A 220 -8.31 -1.54 2.93
N SER A 221 -8.69 -2.81 2.90
CA SER A 221 -8.39 -3.73 1.80
C SER A 221 -9.62 -4.55 1.47
N PRO A 222 -10.33 -4.27 0.35
CA PRO A 222 -11.47 -5.05 -0.09
C PRO A 222 -11.06 -6.32 -0.84
N VAL A 223 -10.01 -7.01 -0.36
CA VAL A 223 -9.46 -8.23 -0.96
C VAL A 223 -9.37 -9.32 0.11
N ASN A 224 -9.88 -10.50 -0.19
CA ASN A 224 -9.80 -11.64 0.71
C ASN A 224 -8.41 -12.35 0.60
N LYS A 225 -8.20 -13.37 1.43
CA LYS A 225 -6.94 -14.11 1.48
C LYS A 225 -6.56 -14.84 0.19
N SER A 226 -7.53 -15.17 -0.66
CA SER A 226 -7.31 -15.80 -1.97
C SER A 226 -7.07 -14.76 -3.10
N GLY A 227 -6.89 -13.48 -2.78
CA GLY A 227 -6.69 -12.41 -3.77
C GLY A 227 -7.94 -12.04 -4.56
N VAL A 228 -9.13 -12.34 -4.05
CA VAL A 228 -10.41 -12.05 -4.69
C VAL A 228 -11.07 -10.87 -4.00
N PHE A 229 -11.62 -9.94 -4.77
CA PHE A 229 -12.37 -8.81 -4.25
C PHE A 229 -13.60 -9.22 -3.45
N THR A 230 -13.75 -8.62 -2.27
CA THR A 230 -14.95 -8.75 -1.43
C THR A 230 -16.10 -7.88 -1.98
N ASN A 231 -17.28 -7.98 -1.39
CA ASN A 231 -18.45 -7.15 -1.77
C ASN A 231 -18.18 -5.64 -1.60
N GLU A 232 -17.20 -5.27 -0.79
CA GLU A 232 -16.79 -3.88 -0.56
C GLU A 232 -16.12 -3.23 -1.78
N ALA A 233 -15.66 -4.03 -2.77
CA ALA A 233 -15.13 -3.55 -4.04
C ALA A 233 -16.24 -3.21 -5.08
N GLY A 234 -17.51 -3.30 -4.70
CA GLY A 234 -18.64 -2.95 -5.58
C GLY A 234 -18.72 -3.85 -6.81
N SER A 235 -18.70 -3.26 -8.02
CA SER A 235 -18.80 -3.99 -9.28
C SER A 235 -17.66 -4.97 -9.57
N TYR A 236 -16.55 -4.88 -8.84
CA TYR A 236 -15.40 -5.78 -8.97
C TYR A 236 -15.49 -7.00 -8.03
N ALA A 237 -16.51 -7.09 -7.17
CA ALA A 237 -16.70 -8.19 -6.24
C ALA A 237 -16.64 -9.56 -6.94
N GLY A 238 -15.92 -10.50 -6.34
CA GLY A 238 -15.73 -11.85 -6.87
C GLY A 238 -14.66 -12.00 -7.96
N GLN A 239 -14.04 -10.91 -8.42
CA GLN A 239 -12.95 -10.98 -9.39
C GLN A 239 -11.60 -11.15 -8.69
N PHE A 240 -10.70 -11.93 -9.28
CA PHE A 240 -9.32 -12.02 -8.85
C PHE A 240 -8.58 -10.72 -9.22
N VAL A 241 -7.81 -10.14 -8.28
CA VAL A 241 -7.22 -8.80 -8.42
C VAL A 241 -6.41 -8.59 -9.71
N PHE A 242 -5.62 -9.58 -10.14
CA PHE A 242 -4.83 -9.47 -11.36
C PHE A 242 -5.64 -9.65 -12.66
N LYS A 243 -6.92 -9.99 -12.57
CA LYS A 243 -7.85 -10.00 -13.72
C LYS A 243 -8.66 -8.71 -13.83
N ALA A 244 -8.62 -7.89 -12.80
CA ALA A 244 -9.32 -6.61 -12.72
C ALA A 244 -8.45 -5.42 -13.16
N ASN A 245 -7.23 -5.68 -13.58
CA ASN A 245 -6.31 -4.67 -14.13
C ASN A 245 -6.74 -4.21 -15.53
#